data_87c1b2aa507fd4f1887b9f7538e8bad7
#
_entry.id   87c1b2aa507fd4f1887b9f7538e8bad7
#
_cell.length_a   1.000
_cell.length_b   1.000
_cell.length_c   1.000
_cell.angle_alpha   90.00
_cell.angle_beta   90.00
_cell.angle_gamma   90.00
#
_symmetry.space_group_name_H-M   'P 1'
#
loop_
_entity.id
_entity.type
_entity.pdbx_description
1 polymer ?
#
loop_
_entity_poly.entity_id
_entity_poly.type
_entity_poly.pdbx_seq_one_letter_code
_entity_poly.pdbx_strand_id
1 'polypeptide(L)'
;MLNQTSTALGKSLKDLDILIVDDNANMRLLVRTILRSFGMQDARQARDGTTALAELERRVPDLIISDWEMAPMNGLDFIRAVRRVGREPLCFVPIIVLTAHASRPLIETAFASGATQLLVKPVTPANLLQRISWVLEDDRPFVKAGDIYRQEMRLPKAAKLSTERSSKAADTWSLD
;
A
#
# COMPACT_ATOMS: atom_id res chain seq x y z
N MET A 1 23.23 -4.05 10.14
CA MET A 1 22.85 -5.39 9.66
C MET A 1 21.34 -5.48 9.74
N LEU A 2 20.64 -5.34 8.60
CA LEU A 2 19.20 -5.57 8.55
C LEU A 2 19.00 -7.08 8.66
N ASN A 3 18.41 -7.54 9.76
CA ASN A 3 18.03 -8.93 9.95
C ASN A 3 17.19 -9.38 8.73
N GLN A 4 17.48 -10.59 8.24
CA GLN A 4 16.69 -11.29 7.22
C GLN A 4 15.28 -11.54 7.80
N THR A 5 14.42 -10.53 7.74
CA THR A 5 13.04 -10.64 8.21
C THR A 5 12.28 -11.44 7.17
N SER A 6 11.89 -12.66 7.52
CA SER A 6 10.87 -13.39 6.76
C SER A 6 9.62 -12.52 6.73
N THR A 7 9.14 -12.19 5.55
CA THR A 7 7.87 -11.46 5.35
C THR A 7 6.70 -12.38 5.75
N ALA A 8 5.51 -11.79 5.93
CA ALA A 8 4.27 -12.58 6.11
C ALA A 8 4.05 -13.61 4.97
N LEU A 9 4.70 -13.41 3.81
CA LEU A 9 4.73 -14.34 2.69
C LEU A 9 5.77 -15.47 2.83
N GLY A 10 6.55 -15.50 3.91
CA GLY A 10 7.62 -16.48 4.12
C GLY A 10 8.83 -16.35 3.19
N LYS A 11 8.92 -15.23 2.43
CA LYS A 11 10.01 -14.94 1.49
C LYS A 11 10.99 -13.93 2.07
N SER A 12 12.24 -13.97 1.65
CA SER A 12 13.20 -12.89 1.88
C SER A 12 12.88 -11.71 0.99
N LEU A 13 13.15 -10.47 1.44
CA LEU A 13 12.96 -9.26 0.64
C LEU A 13 13.62 -9.34 -0.75
N LYS A 14 14.79 -9.98 -0.84
CA LYS A 14 15.53 -10.16 -2.11
C LYS A 14 14.84 -11.08 -3.12
N ASP A 15 13.94 -11.96 -2.66
CA ASP A 15 13.26 -12.97 -3.47
C ASP A 15 11.84 -12.51 -3.89
N LEU A 16 11.49 -11.26 -3.59
CA LEU A 16 10.18 -10.71 -3.95
C LEU A 16 10.11 -10.39 -5.45
N ASP A 17 9.05 -10.87 -6.11
CA ASP A 17 8.64 -10.43 -7.43
C ASP A 17 7.79 -9.17 -7.32
N ILE A 18 8.29 -8.05 -7.80
CA ILE A 18 7.63 -6.75 -7.70
C ILE A 18 7.29 -6.24 -9.09
N LEU A 19 6.05 -5.81 -9.31
CA LEU A 19 5.63 -5.12 -10.53
C LEU A 19 5.53 -3.62 -10.29
N ILE A 20 6.32 -2.84 -11.03
CA ILE A 20 6.30 -1.37 -11.04
C ILE A 20 5.47 -0.92 -12.23
N VAL A 21 4.45 -0.09 -11.99
CA VAL A 21 3.54 0.44 -13.02
C VAL A 21 3.53 1.96 -12.94
N ASP A 22 4.08 2.62 -13.95
CA ASP A 22 4.16 4.09 -14.03
C ASP A 22 4.41 4.47 -15.50
N ASP A 23 3.77 5.50 -16.04
CA ASP A 23 3.97 5.92 -17.43
C ASP A 23 5.29 6.69 -17.61
N ASN A 24 5.85 7.25 -16.52
CA ASN A 24 7.13 7.93 -16.51
C ASN A 24 8.31 6.94 -16.38
N ALA A 25 9.11 6.82 -17.44
CA ALA A 25 10.26 5.92 -17.46
C ALA A 25 11.32 6.24 -16.38
N ASN A 26 11.52 7.53 -16.07
CA ASN A 26 12.46 7.95 -15.02
C ASN A 26 11.98 7.54 -13.64
N MET A 27 10.67 7.61 -13.39
CA MET A 27 10.10 7.15 -12.12
C MET A 27 10.24 5.63 -11.97
N ARG A 28 9.96 4.85 -13.02
CA ARG A 28 10.20 3.40 -13.01
C ARG A 28 11.65 3.06 -12.72
N LEU A 29 12.60 3.79 -13.35
CA LEU A 29 14.03 3.61 -13.11
C LEU A 29 14.40 3.96 -11.67
N LEU A 30 13.88 5.06 -11.12
CA LEU A 30 14.13 5.49 -9.74
C LEU A 30 13.66 4.40 -8.76
N VAL A 31 12.39 3.99 -8.85
CA VAL A 31 11.83 2.95 -7.97
C VAL A 31 12.63 1.66 -8.08
N ARG A 32 12.94 1.21 -9.30
CA ARG A 32 13.75 0.01 -9.50
C ARG A 32 15.15 0.13 -8.88
N THR A 33 15.79 1.29 -9.00
CA THR A 33 17.12 1.53 -8.40
C THR A 33 17.05 1.47 -6.89
N ILE A 34 16.03 2.07 -6.29
CA ILE A 34 15.78 1.99 -4.85
C ILE A 34 15.58 0.53 -4.41
N LEU A 35 14.74 -0.23 -5.10
CA LEU A 35 14.48 -1.63 -4.76
C LEU A 35 15.77 -2.48 -4.83
N ARG A 36 16.58 -2.26 -5.86
CA ARG A 36 17.88 -2.96 -6.00
C ARG A 36 18.85 -2.64 -4.88
N SER A 37 18.86 -1.41 -4.37
CA SER A 37 19.72 -1.04 -3.24
C SER A 37 19.40 -1.80 -1.95
N PHE A 38 18.18 -2.36 -1.85
CA PHE A 38 17.74 -3.24 -0.77
C PHE A 38 17.83 -4.74 -1.11
N GLY A 39 18.44 -5.07 -2.25
CA GLY A 39 18.64 -6.45 -2.68
C GLY A 39 17.47 -7.06 -3.47
N MET A 40 16.40 -6.32 -3.72
CA MET A 40 15.25 -6.77 -4.51
C MET A 40 15.58 -6.68 -6.01
N GLN A 41 15.99 -7.79 -6.62
CA GLN A 41 16.49 -7.79 -8.01
C GLN A 41 15.37 -8.00 -9.04
N ASP A 42 14.31 -8.70 -8.69
CA ASP A 42 13.22 -9.12 -9.58
C ASP A 42 12.10 -8.08 -9.67
N ALA A 43 12.44 -6.84 -10.10
CA ALA A 43 11.45 -5.81 -10.34
C ALA A 43 11.10 -5.71 -11.83
N ARG A 44 9.89 -6.18 -12.18
CA ARG A 44 9.30 -6.04 -13.51
C ARG A 44 8.71 -4.64 -13.68
N GLN A 45 8.56 -4.20 -14.92
CA GLN A 45 8.06 -2.87 -15.23
C GLN A 45 6.94 -2.91 -16.26
N ALA A 46 5.92 -2.10 -16.06
CA ALA A 46 4.87 -1.81 -17.02
C ALA A 46 4.69 -0.28 -17.14
N ARG A 47 4.41 0.19 -18.34
CA ARG A 47 4.29 1.63 -18.62
C ARG A 47 2.89 2.20 -18.38
N ASP A 48 1.90 1.34 -18.19
CA ASP A 48 0.50 1.72 -17.96
C ASP A 48 -0.29 0.53 -17.39
N GLY A 49 -1.52 0.77 -16.97
CA GLY A 49 -2.38 -0.27 -16.40
C GLY A 49 -2.70 -1.40 -17.38
N THR A 50 -2.79 -1.12 -18.68
CA THR A 50 -3.08 -2.14 -19.70
C THR A 50 -1.92 -3.11 -19.86
N THR A 51 -0.71 -2.60 -20.01
CA THR A 51 0.51 -3.42 -20.07
C THR A 51 0.77 -4.15 -18.75
N ALA A 52 0.43 -3.53 -17.62
CA ALA A 52 0.51 -4.18 -16.33
C ALA A 52 -0.45 -5.38 -16.23
N LEU A 53 -1.70 -5.25 -16.66
CA LEU A 53 -2.64 -6.38 -16.67
C LEU A 53 -2.14 -7.54 -17.51
N ALA A 54 -1.53 -7.29 -18.68
CA ALA A 54 -0.92 -8.33 -19.50
C ALA A 54 0.25 -9.04 -18.80
N GLU A 55 1.07 -8.30 -18.04
CA GLU A 55 2.14 -8.88 -17.22
C GLU A 55 1.60 -9.74 -16.06
N LEU A 56 0.48 -9.33 -15.45
CA LEU A 56 -0.17 -10.05 -14.36
C LEU A 56 -0.78 -11.41 -14.82
N GLU A 57 -1.25 -11.51 -16.06
CA GLU A 57 -1.71 -12.78 -16.64
C GLU A 57 -0.56 -13.79 -16.84
N ARG A 58 0.66 -13.31 -16.99
CA ARG A 58 1.85 -14.15 -17.16
C ARG A 58 2.36 -14.71 -15.84
N ARG A 59 2.42 -13.86 -14.81
CA ARG A 59 2.92 -14.21 -13.47
C ARG A 59 2.36 -13.25 -12.43
N VAL A 60 1.76 -13.81 -11.39
CA VAL A 60 1.28 -13.04 -10.23
C VAL A 60 2.48 -12.57 -9.41
N PRO A 61 2.63 -11.26 -9.16
CA PRO A 61 3.71 -10.72 -8.32
C PRO A 61 3.41 -10.87 -6.83
N ASP A 62 4.43 -10.66 -6.00
CA ASP A 62 4.26 -10.57 -4.55
C ASP A 62 3.81 -9.16 -4.09
N LEU A 63 4.09 -8.14 -4.91
CA LEU A 63 3.77 -6.74 -4.64
C LEU A 63 3.62 -5.95 -5.94
N ILE A 64 2.66 -5.04 -5.97
CA ILE A 64 2.48 -4.06 -7.05
C ILE A 64 2.77 -2.66 -6.49
N ILE A 65 3.58 -1.87 -7.20
CA ILE A 65 3.79 -0.45 -6.95
C ILE A 65 3.27 0.29 -8.18
N SER A 66 2.17 1.03 -8.04
CA SER A 66 1.48 1.66 -9.17
C SER A 66 1.37 3.16 -8.99
N ASP A 67 1.68 3.92 -10.03
CA ASP A 67 1.28 5.32 -10.09
C ASP A 67 -0.24 5.45 -10.11
N TRP A 68 -0.75 6.55 -9.57
CA TRP A 68 -2.16 6.90 -9.62
C TRP A 68 -2.56 7.55 -10.94
N GLU A 69 -1.70 8.42 -11.46
CA GLU A 69 -1.95 9.23 -12.65
C GLU A 69 -1.23 8.64 -13.87
N MET A 70 -1.91 7.80 -14.63
CA MET A 70 -1.38 7.16 -15.85
C MET A 70 -2.40 7.23 -16.99
N ALA A 71 -1.91 7.10 -18.22
CA ALA A 71 -2.74 6.94 -19.41
C ALA A 71 -2.21 5.76 -20.27
N PRO A 72 -3.07 5.04 -21.00
CA PRO A 72 -4.53 5.22 -21.15
C PRO A 72 -5.37 4.73 -19.97
N MET A 73 -4.87 3.78 -19.15
CA MET A 73 -5.55 3.28 -17.95
C MET A 73 -4.90 3.89 -16.72
N ASN A 74 -5.67 4.64 -15.93
CA ASN A 74 -5.22 5.25 -14.70
C ASN A 74 -5.10 4.23 -13.54
N GLY A 75 -4.51 4.65 -12.42
CA GLY A 75 -4.29 3.78 -11.27
C GLY A 75 -5.59 3.27 -10.64
N LEU A 76 -6.65 4.08 -10.62
CA LEU A 76 -7.96 3.67 -10.08
C LEU A 76 -8.55 2.50 -10.87
N ASP A 77 -8.61 2.62 -12.20
CA ASP A 77 -9.17 1.59 -13.08
C ASP A 77 -8.30 0.32 -13.05
N PHE A 78 -6.98 0.49 -13.00
CA PHE A 78 -6.04 -0.62 -12.86
C PHE A 78 -6.27 -1.38 -11.54
N ILE A 79 -6.34 -0.69 -10.39
CA ILE A 79 -6.58 -1.32 -9.09
C ILE A 79 -7.90 -2.09 -9.10
N ARG A 80 -8.98 -1.49 -9.59
CA ARG A 80 -10.29 -2.15 -9.70
C ARG A 80 -10.24 -3.40 -10.57
N ALA A 81 -9.51 -3.34 -11.70
CA ALA A 81 -9.33 -4.50 -12.56
C ALA A 81 -8.57 -5.64 -11.86
N VAL A 82 -7.52 -5.33 -11.08
CA VAL A 82 -6.78 -6.30 -10.27
C VAL A 82 -7.66 -6.91 -9.18
N ARG A 83 -8.45 -6.09 -8.50
CA ARG A 83 -9.27 -6.49 -7.33
C ARG A 83 -10.56 -7.24 -7.68
N ARG A 84 -10.86 -7.44 -8.93
CA ARG A 84 -12.10 -8.08 -9.38
C ARG A 84 -12.28 -9.48 -8.78
N VAL A 85 -13.48 -9.78 -8.32
CA VAL A 85 -13.89 -11.13 -7.91
C VAL A 85 -13.72 -12.08 -9.09
N GLY A 86 -13.19 -13.27 -8.83
CA GLY A 86 -12.88 -14.28 -9.86
C GLY A 86 -11.46 -14.17 -10.43
N ARG A 87 -10.62 -13.33 -9.85
CA ARG A 87 -9.19 -13.20 -10.20
C ARG A 87 -8.24 -13.69 -9.10
N GLU A 88 -8.70 -14.60 -8.27
CA GLU A 88 -7.86 -15.18 -7.21
C GLU A 88 -6.70 -16.02 -7.81
N PRO A 89 -5.48 -15.97 -7.29
CA PRO A 89 -5.01 -15.23 -6.10
C PRO A 89 -4.62 -13.78 -6.38
N LEU A 90 -4.64 -13.31 -7.62
CA LEU A 90 -4.18 -11.99 -8.05
C LEU A 90 -4.87 -10.84 -7.28
N CYS A 91 -6.17 -10.96 -7.04
CA CYS A 91 -6.94 -9.93 -6.34
C CYS A 91 -6.54 -9.70 -4.88
N PHE A 92 -5.66 -10.54 -4.33
CA PHE A 92 -5.12 -10.43 -2.97
C PHE A 92 -3.69 -9.88 -2.93
N VAL A 93 -3.06 -9.64 -4.07
CA VAL A 93 -1.71 -9.07 -4.13
C VAL A 93 -1.72 -7.66 -3.54
N PRO A 94 -0.83 -7.32 -2.61
CA PRO A 94 -0.76 -5.98 -2.06
C PRO A 94 -0.39 -4.94 -3.13
N ILE A 95 -1.00 -3.75 -3.05
CA ILE A 95 -0.79 -2.64 -3.97
C ILE A 95 -0.42 -1.38 -3.20
N ILE A 96 0.77 -0.83 -3.47
CA ILE A 96 1.19 0.49 -3.02
C ILE A 96 0.92 1.48 -4.16
N VAL A 97 0.16 2.53 -3.87
CA VAL A 97 -0.14 3.60 -4.82
C VAL A 97 0.83 4.75 -4.63
N LEU A 98 1.46 5.22 -5.70
CA LEU A 98 2.24 6.44 -5.73
C LEU A 98 1.37 7.58 -6.25
N THR A 99 1.40 8.75 -5.60
CA THR A 99 0.66 9.93 -6.03
C THR A 99 1.43 11.22 -5.77
N ALA A 100 1.29 12.21 -6.66
CA ALA A 100 1.85 13.55 -6.44
C ALA A 100 1.08 14.33 -5.35
N HIS A 101 -0.20 14.02 -5.15
CA HIS A 101 -1.06 14.79 -4.25
C HIS A 101 -1.92 13.85 -3.39
N ALA A 102 -1.84 14.01 -2.08
CA ALA A 102 -2.64 13.24 -1.12
C ALA A 102 -3.82 14.08 -0.62
N SER A 103 -4.82 14.29 -1.48
CA SER A 103 -6.08 14.86 -1.03
C SER A 103 -6.93 13.80 -0.32
N ARG A 104 -7.76 14.23 0.64
CA ARG A 104 -8.65 13.31 1.36
C ARG A 104 -9.54 12.49 0.42
N PRO A 105 -10.20 13.09 -0.61
CA PRO A 105 -11.00 12.32 -1.55
C PRO A 105 -10.20 11.26 -2.33
N LEU A 106 -8.96 11.57 -2.73
CA LEU A 106 -8.08 10.62 -3.41
C LEU A 106 -7.74 9.45 -2.50
N ILE A 107 -7.37 9.72 -1.25
CA ILE A 107 -7.03 8.70 -0.26
C ILE A 107 -8.21 7.76 -0.03
N GLU A 108 -9.41 8.33 0.22
CA GLU A 108 -10.65 7.55 0.42
C GLU A 108 -10.98 6.69 -0.81
N THR A 109 -10.86 7.26 -2.02
CA THR A 109 -11.10 6.54 -3.28
C THR A 109 -10.09 5.41 -3.50
N ALA A 110 -8.80 5.64 -3.26
CA ALA A 110 -7.76 4.64 -3.43
C ALA A 110 -8.00 3.42 -2.53
N PHE A 111 -8.23 3.64 -1.23
CA PHE A 111 -8.50 2.55 -0.30
C PHE A 111 -9.84 1.86 -0.56
N ALA A 112 -10.89 2.61 -0.90
CA ALA A 112 -12.19 2.04 -1.27
C ALA A 112 -12.10 1.15 -2.51
N SER A 113 -11.18 1.44 -3.42
CA SER A 113 -10.92 0.66 -4.64
C SER A 113 -9.99 -0.54 -4.41
N GLY A 114 -9.38 -0.65 -3.24
CA GLY A 114 -8.56 -1.80 -2.86
C GLY A 114 -7.05 -1.56 -2.85
N ALA A 115 -6.59 -0.30 -2.85
CA ALA A 115 -5.20 0.00 -2.52
C ALA A 115 -4.87 -0.51 -1.12
N THR A 116 -3.69 -1.10 -0.93
CA THR A 116 -3.22 -1.55 0.38
C THR A 116 -2.57 -0.40 1.13
N GLN A 117 -1.81 0.42 0.42
CA GLN A 117 -1.06 1.54 0.98
C GLN A 117 -0.91 2.66 -0.05
N LEU A 118 -0.63 3.87 0.43
CA LEU A 118 -0.38 5.04 -0.39
C LEU A 118 0.93 5.71 0.01
N LEU A 119 1.69 6.16 -0.97
CA LEU A 119 2.94 6.89 -0.81
C LEU A 119 2.91 8.16 -1.65
N VAL A 120 3.10 9.31 -1.00
CA VAL A 120 3.15 10.61 -1.68
C VAL A 120 4.55 10.83 -2.25
N LYS A 121 4.62 11.24 -3.52
CA LYS A 121 5.87 11.65 -4.16
C LYS A 121 6.40 12.94 -3.49
N PRO A 122 7.72 13.12 -3.29
CA PRO A 122 8.81 12.35 -3.88
C PRO A 122 9.09 11.02 -3.17
N VAL A 123 9.41 9.99 -3.97
CA VAL A 123 9.77 8.67 -3.46
C VAL A 123 11.22 8.68 -3.01
N THR A 124 11.45 8.35 -1.75
CA THR A 124 12.79 8.19 -1.17
C THR A 124 13.05 6.73 -0.77
N PRO A 125 14.31 6.28 -0.68
CA PRO A 125 14.61 4.93 -0.22
C PRO A 125 13.96 4.59 1.12
N ALA A 126 14.03 5.50 2.08
CA ALA A 126 13.50 5.28 3.42
C ALA A 126 11.98 5.12 3.44
N ASN A 127 11.23 6.02 2.77
CA ASN A 127 9.77 5.97 2.77
C ASN A 127 9.22 4.79 1.96
N LEU A 128 9.88 4.42 0.84
CA LEU A 128 9.47 3.27 0.05
C LEU A 128 9.69 1.96 0.82
N LEU A 129 10.87 1.77 1.43
CA LEU A 129 11.15 0.57 2.22
C LEU A 129 10.18 0.44 3.41
N GLN A 130 9.90 1.54 4.10
CA GLN A 130 8.93 1.55 5.20
C GLN A 130 7.54 1.09 4.74
N ARG A 131 7.07 1.56 3.57
CA ARG A 131 5.76 1.14 3.04
C ARG A 131 5.76 -0.32 2.60
N ILE A 132 6.84 -0.78 1.98
CA ILE A 132 6.98 -2.20 1.60
C ILE A 132 6.94 -3.09 2.84
N SER A 133 7.75 -2.80 3.87
CA SER A 133 7.76 -3.58 5.11
C SER A 133 6.38 -3.62 5.76
N TRP A 134 5.72 -2.46 5.84
CA TRP A 134 4.40 -2.36 6.45
C TRP A 134 3.34 -3.18 5.70
N VAL A 135 3.37 -3.16 4.38
CA VAL A 135 2.43 -3.91 3.52
C VAL A 135 2.66 -5.41 3.62
N LEU A 136 3.92 -5.84 3.72
CA LEU A 136 4.27 -7.25 3.83
C LEU A 136 3.99 -7.86 5.22
N GLU A 137 3.86 -7.01 6.24
CA GLU A 137 3.48 -7.40 7.61
C GLU A 137 1.97 -7.25 7.87
N ASP A 138 1.23 -6.71 6.90
CA ASP A 138 -0.20 -6.42 7.04
C ASP A 138 -1.03 -7.72 7.00
N ASP A 139 -1.61 -8.07 8.14
CA ASP A 139 -2.43 -9.27 8.34
C ASP A 139 -3.94 -9.04 8.15
N ARG A 140 -4.35 -7.84 7.72
CA ARG A 140 -5.76 -7.52 7.52
C ARG A 140 -6.36 -8.39 6.41
N PRO A 141 -7.51 -9.03 6.66
CA PRO A 141 -8.14 -9.87 5.65
C PRO A 141 -8.67 -9.04 4.48
N PHE A 142 -8.67 -9.65 3.30
CA PHE A 142 -9.42 -9.13 2.17
C PHE A 142 -10.89 -9.52 2.31
N VAL A 143 -11.78 -8.55 2.20
CA VAL A 143 -13.23 -8.72 2.25
C VAL A 143 -13.85 -8.35 0.92
N LYS A 144 -14.90 -9.08 0.53
CA LYS A 144 -15.65 -8.79 -0.69
C LYS A 144 -16.49 -7.53 -0.50
N ALA A 145 -16.36 -6.58 -1.40
CA ALA A 145 -17.10 -5.33 -1.43
C ALA A 145 -17.68 -5.12 -2.84
N GLY A 146 -18.90 -5.60 -3.06
CA GLY A 146 -19.50 -5.62 -4.39
C GLY A 146 -18.80 -6.62 -5.32
N ASP A 147 -18.25 -6.13 -6.42
CA ASP A 147 -17.55 -6.91 -7.45
C ASP A 147 -16.02 -6.95 -7.30
N ILE A 148 -15.51 -6.36 -6.21
CA ILE A 148 -14.07 -6.31 -5.90
C ILE A 148 -13.77 -6.84 -4.50
N TYR A 149 -12.48 -7.18 -4.27
CA TYR A 149 -11.91 -7.40 -2.95
C TYR A 149 -11.14 -6.16 -2.49
N ARG A 150 -11.22 -5.85 -1.19
CA ARG A 150 -10.39 -4.84 -0.54
C ARG A 150 -10.00 -5.29 0.85
N GLN A 151 -8.93 -4.76 1.40
CA GLN A 151 -8.61 -5.03 2.80
C GLN A 151 -9.63 -4.39 3.74
N GLU A 152 -9.91 -5.07 4.84
CA GLU A 152 -10.78 -4.55 5.88
C GLU A 152 -10.19 -3.24 6.44
N MET A 153 -11.01 -2.18 6.45
CA MET A 153 -10.60 -0.92 7.06
C MET A 153 -10.70 -1.05 8.58
N ARG A 154 -9.56 -1.23 9.25
CA ARG A 154 -9.52 -1.04 10.70
C ARG A 154 -9.64 0.45 10.97
N LEU A 155 -10.80 0.89 11.45
CA LEU A 155 -10.90 2.20 12.08
C LEU A 155 -9.85 2.23 13.21
N PRO A 156 -9.05 3.30 13.35
CA PRO A 156 -8.19 3.44 14.51
C PRO A 156 -9.08 3.25 15.73
N LYS A 157 -8.74 2.31 16.62
CA LYS A 157 -9.41 2.17 17.91
C LYS A 157 -9.39 3.57 18.50
N ALA A 158 -10.56 4.17 18.69
CA ALA A 158 -10.68 5.45 19.35
C ALA A 158 -9.80 5.35 20.60
N ALA A 159 -8.77 6.18 20.67
CA ALA A 159 -7.95 6.27 21.86
C ALA A 159 -8.96 6.43 22.99
N LYS A 160 -8.98 5.48 23.94
CA LYS A 160 -9.77 5.65 25.16
C LYS A 160 -9.29 6.97 25.74
N LEU A 161 -10.05 8.03 25.48
CA LEU A 161 -9.91 9.24 26.28
C LEU A 161 -10.15 8.76 27.70
N SER A 162 -9.10 8.70 28.46
CA SER A 162 -9.13 8.51 29.90
C SER A 162 -9.94 9.66 30.48
N THR A 163 -11.23 9.40 30.68
CA THR A 163 -12.12 10.16 31.56
C THR A 163 -11.72 9.89 33.02
N GLU A 164 -10.47 10.21 33.34
CA GLU A 164 -9.97 10.25 34.71
C GLU A 164 -9.24 11.56 34.94
N ARG A 165 -9.95 12.66 34.82
CA ARG A 165 -9.59 13.93 35.44
C ARG A 165 -10.82 14.77 35.66
N SER A 166 -11.66 14.40 36.60
CA SER A 166 -12.54 15.34 37.29
C SER A 166 -13.22 14.69 38.49
N SER A 167 -12.48 14.36 39.52
CA SER A 167 -13.09 14.16 40.85
C SER A 167 -12.05 14.30 41.98
N LYS A 168 -11.19 15.33 41.90
CA LYS A 168 -10.42 15.75 43.08
C LYS A 168 -10.01 17.22 42.97
N ALA A 169 -10.97 18.10 43.02
CA ALA A 169 -10.73 19.52 43.32
C ALA A 169 -12.07 20.16 43.75
N ALA A 170 -12.67 19.62 44.79
CA ALA A 170 -13.70 20.31 45.55
C ALA A 170 -13.58 19.81 46.99
N ASP A 171 -12.67 20.39 47.73
CA ASP A 171 -12.70 20.51 49.19
C ASP A 171 -11.34 21.07 49.61
N THR A 172 -11.29 22.34 49.81
CA THR A 172 -10.52 23.07 50.85
C THR A 172 -10.46 24.55 50.49
N TRP A 173 -11.52 25.26 50.76
CA TRP A 173 -11.49 26.65 51.13
C TRP A 173 -12.37 26.80 52.37
N SER A 174 -11.84 26.53 53.53
CA SER A 174 -12.36 27.06 54.80
C SER A 174 -11.49 28.22 55.20
N LEU A 175 -12.17 29.34 55.35
CA LEU A 175 -11.67 30.55 55.99
C LEU A 175 -11.41 30.29 57.46
N ASP A 176 -10.28 30.74 57.93
CA ASP A 176 -10.12 31.49 59.21
C ASP A 176 -8.92 32.42 59.06
#